data_fbedad54c76dde8d75b382c9618b494a
#
_entry.id   fbedad54c76dde8d75b382c9618b494a
#
_cell.length_a   1.000
_cell.length_b   1.000
_cell.length_c   1.000
_cell.angle_alpha   90.00
_cell.angle_beta   90.00
_cell.angle_gamma   90.00
#
_symmetry.space_group_name_H-M   'P 1'
#
loop_
_entity.id
_entity.type
_entity.pdbx_description
1 polymer ?
#
loop_
_entity_poly.entity_id
_entity_poly.type
_entity_poly.pdbx_seq_one_letter_code
_entity_poly.pdbx_strand_id
1 'polypeptide(L)'
;MKHKILLSTICAVLLFATSCKKTFLDVAAQGQIDEAAVLKDPAAAQNLVTGVYNSLYQGGFGPNTLGFLYYVTVEEASDDADPGSIPGDNAGGEKIDGFTADANVFYFDNLWRGNYAGINQANKALDILNKATFDAATVKRLKGEVSYLRGMYYFNMVRLFGGVPKIITVPGVQDFQSDALVTKATKEEIYAVIISDLQLAVDNLPLKGDANTQVGRANKAAAQGLLAKVYMYQKNWQKVYDLTTPVISSGLYSLVKNKVDTLTDFNVIFRERPSGGVGGNNNTESIFEVQTGVNAGENAISPLYSNGQGPRGKGGWDDLGFGWNTPSLDLANAFEANDTRKQGTIIFVQPTTTPGGRGNTGTILWDGFRIPTLDSVANQRYNYKGYSSNSSETLQTSGSKDTKPKNIRVMRYAE
;
A
#
# COMPACT_ATOMS: atom_id res chain seq x y z
N MET A 1 -47.64 -59.73 24.58
CA MET A 1 -46.92 -58.52 25.00
C MET A 1 -45.39 -58.62 24.76
N LYS A 2 -44.75 -59.73 25.10
CA LYS A 2 -43.27 -59.87 24.99
C LYS A 2 -42.74 -59.70 23.62
N HIS A 3 -43.38 -60.16 22.50
CA HIS A 3 -42.95 -59.99 21.14
C HIS A 3 -43.07 -58.54 20.62
N LYS A 4 -44.02 -57.75 21.09
CA LYS A 4 -44.16 -56.33 20.71
C LYS A 4 -43.05 -55.46 21.34
N ILE A 5 -42.66 -55.78 22.56
CA ILE A 5 -41.58 -55.10 23.26
C ILE A 5 -40.22 -55.42 22.59
N LEU A 6 -39.98 -56.66 22.21
CA LEU A 6 -38.77 -57.09 21.53
C LEU A 6 -38.62 -56.42 20.17
N LEU A 7 -39.73 -56.35 19.39
CA LEU A 7 -39.70 -55.67 18.08
C LEU A 7 -39.47 -54.16 18.20
N SER A 8 -40.08 -53.52 19.23
CA SER A 8 -39.87 -52.09 19.50
C SER A 8 -38.42 -51.78 19.89
N THR A 9 -37.78 -52.68 20.68
CA THR A 9 -36.37 -52.52 21.08
C THR A 9 -35.42 -52.71 19.91
N ILE A 10 -35.70 -53.69 19.04
CA ILE A 10 -34.90 -53.90 17.82
C ILE A 10 -35.01 -52.73 16.85
N CYS A 11 -36.21 -52.16 16.63
CA CYS A 11 -36.36 -50.94 15.82
C CYS A 11 -35.65 -49.73 16.44
N ALA A 12 -35.66 -49.56 17.74
CA ALA A 12 -34.94 -48.46 18.40
C ALA A 12 -33.42 -48.61 18.26
N VAL A 13 -32.87 -49.81 18.38
CA VAL A 13 -31.42 -50.08 18.18
C VAL A 13 -31.01 -49.88 16.74
N LEU A 14 -31.83 -50.22 15.76
CA LEU A 14 -31.58 -49.99 14.35
C LEU A 14 -31.60 -48.49 13.98
N LEU A 15 -32.38 -47.66 14.65
CA LEU A 15 -32.41 -46.22 14.47
C LEU A 15 -31.14 -45.53 15.01
N PHE A 16 -30.50 -46.09 16.03
CA PHE A 16 -29.24 -45.59 16.55
C PHE A 16 -28.03 -46.08 15.75
N ALA A 17 -28.14 -47.12 14.91
CA ALA A 17 -27.08 -47.65 14.08
C ALA A 17 -26.82 -46.81 12.78
N THR A 18 -27.71 -45.88 12.43
CA THR A 18 -27.50 -44.90 11.38
C THR A 18 -26.78 -43.64 11.90
N SER A 19 -25.80 -43.86 12.78
CA SER A 19 -24.92 -42.81 13.24
C SER A 19 -24.26 -42.09 12.02
N CYS A 20 -24.39 -40.79 11.99
CA CYS A 20 -23.83 -39.92 10.96
C CYS A 20 -22.41 -40.36 10.61
N LYS A 21 -22.13 -40.57 9.31
CA LYS A 21 -20.77 -40.81 8.85
C LYS A 21 -19.92 -39.63 9.31
N LYS A 22 -18.69 -39.87 9.78
CA LYS A 22 -17.73 -38.82 10.16
C LYS A 22 -17.64 -37.71 9.09
N THR A 23 -17.78 -38.06 7.82
CA THR A 23 -17.80 -37.14 6.69
C THR A 23 -19.00 -36.19 6.63
N PHE A 24 -20.07 -36.40 7.45
CA PHE A 24 -21.19 -35.45 7.51
C PHE A 24 -20.81 -34.14 8.25
N LEU A 25 -19.84 -34.20 9.14
CA LEU A 25 -19.33 -33.06 9.88
C LEU A 25 -18.08 -32.45 9.21
N ASP A 26 -17.48 -33.16 8.24
CA ASP A 26 -16.38 -32.67 7.43
C ASP A 26 -16.91 -31.78 6.29
N VAL A 27 -17.60 -30.73 6.65
CA VAL A 27 -17.97 -29.69 5.68
C VAL A 27 -16.73 -28.86 5.42
N ALA A 28 -16.25 -28.89 4.16
CA ALA A 28 -15.20 -27.95 3.73
C ALA A 28 -15.63 -26.53 4.08
N ALA A 29 -14.80 -25.81 4.80
CA ALA A 29 -15.10 -24.45 5.25
C ALA A 29 -15.39 -23.56 4.03
N GLN A 30 -16.64 -23.15 3.87
CA GLN A 30 -17.04 -22.28 2.76
C GLN A 30 -16.29 -20.95 2.87
N GLY A 31 -15.68 -20.52 1.76
CA GLY A 31 -14.91 -19.28 1.71
C GLY A 31 -13.47 -19.38 2.20
N GLN A 32 -12.98 -20.56 2.60
CA GLN A 32 -11.56 -20.80 2.84
C GLN A 32 -10.92 -21.46 1.62
N ILE A 33 -9.69 -21.07 1.31
CA ILE A 33 -8.88 -21.69 0.25
C ILE A 33 -8.46 -23.07 0.77
N ASP A 34 -8.87 -24.14 0.09
CA ASP A 34 -8.41 -25.50 0.39
C ASP A 34 -6.91 -25.61 0.03
N GLU A 35 -6.07 -25.85 1.05
CA GLU A 35 -4.62 -26.03 0.86
C GLU A 35 -4.32 -27.12 -0.18
N ALA A 36 -5.06 -28.23 -0.17
CA ALA A 36 -4.84 -29.32 -1.11
C ALA A 36 -5.12 -28.91 -2.58
N ALA A 37 -6.07 -27.99 -2.78
CA ALA A 37 -6.34 -27.40 -4.11
C ALA A 37 -5.19 -26.47 -4.53
N VAL A 38 -4.69 -25.63 -3.63
CA VAL A 38 -3.60 -24.70 -3.94
C VAL A 38 -2.31 -25.42 -4.34
N LEU A 39 -2.04 -26.59 -3.76
CA LEU A 39 -0.84 -27.36 -4.06
C LEU A 39 -0.80 -27.87 -5.52
N LYS A 40 -1.94 -27.97 -6.18
CA LYS A 40 -2.09 -28.59 -7.53
C LYS A 40 -2.61 -27.61 -8.59
N ASP A 41 -3.26 -26.54 -8.18
CA ASP A 41 -3.91 -25.58 -9.07
C ASP A 41 -3.18 -24.24 -9.10
N PRO A 42 -2.54 -23.88 -10.23
CA PRO A 42 -1.86 -22.58 -10.38
C PRO A 42 -2.79 -21.37 -10.15
N ALA A 43 -4.09 -21.48 -10.51
CA ALA A 43 -5.03 -20.39 -10.33
C ALA A 43 -5.37 -20.17 -8.85
N ALA A 44 -5.56 -21.24 -8.08
CA ALA A 44 -5.74 -21.17 -6.64
C ALA A 44 -4.49 -20.60 -5.94
N ALA A 45 -3.29 -21.00 -6.37
CA ALA A 45 -2.03 -20.45 -5.87
C ALA A 45 -1.89 -18.95 -6.22
N GLN A 46 -2.28 -18.53 -7.41
CA GLN A 46 -2.31 -17.14 -7.82
C GLN A 46 -3.25 -16.30 -6.94
N ASN A 47 -4.42 -16.83 -6.58
CA ASN A 47 -5.37 -16.19 -5.67
C ASN A 47 -4.80 -16.07 -4.25
N LEU A 48 -4.11 -17.10 -3.77
CA LEU A 48 -3.40 -17.05 -2.48
C LEU A 48 -2.38 -15.89 -2.46
N VAL A 49 -1.56 -15.77 -3.49
CA VAL A 49 -0.58 -14.68 -3.62
C VAL A 49 -1.28 -13.31 -3.75
N THR A 50 -2.42 -13.24 -4.45
CA THR A 50 -3.24 -12.02 -4.49
C THR A 50 -3.69 -11.59 -3.10
N GLY A 51 -4.01 -12.53 -2.21
CA GLY A 51 -4.29 -12.27 -0.80
C GLY A 51 -3.12 -11.60 -0.07
N VAL A 52 -1.87 -11.96 -0.40
CA VAL A 52 -0.69 -11.29 0.17
C VAL A 52 -0.57 -9.85 -0.34
N TYR A 53 -0.84 -9.58 -1.64
CA TYR A 53 -0.90 -8.21 -2.17
C TYR A 53 -1.99 -7.36 -1.50
N ASN A 54 -3.10 -7.96 -1.11
CA ASN A 54 -4.19 -7.24 -0.45
C ASN A 54 -3.75 -6.58 0.86
N SER A 55 -2.72 -7.11 1.54
CA SER A 55 -2.17 -6.45 2.73
C SER A 55 -1.46 -5.13 2.45
N LEU A 56 -1.03 -4.84 1.21
CA LEU A 56 -0.53 -3.52 0.81
C LEU A 56 -1.64 -2.47 0.78
N TYR A 57 -2.85 -2.92 0.58
CA TYR A 57 -4.00 -2.11 0.28
C TYR A 57 -4.86 -1.78 1.51
N GLN A 58 -4.73 -2.57 2.58
CA GLN A 58 -5.45 -2.30 3.82
C GLN A 58 -5.17 -0.88 4.29
N GLY A 59 -6.23 -0.12 4.43
CA GLY A 59 -6.14 1.32 4.60
C GLY A 59 -7.09 1.87 5.65
N GLY A 60 -7.27 3.17 5.64
CA GLY A 60 -8.00 3.88 6.66
C GLY A 60 -7.21 3.98 7.96
N PHE A 61 -7.91 3.91 9.08
CA PHE A 61 -7.34 4.04 10.42
C PHE A 61 -7.07 2.69 11.11
N GLY A 62 -7.21 1.59 10.38
CA GLY A 62 -6.90 0.24 10.84
C GLY A 62 -5.46 -0.21 10.54
N PRO A 63 -5.17 -1.52 10.68
CA PRO A 63 -3.86 -2.08 10.34
C PRO A 63 -3.41 -1.68 8.94
N ASN A 64 -2.19 -1.20 8.81
CA ASN A 64 -1.71 -0.49 7.63
C ASN A 64 -0.29 -0.90 7.25
N THR A 65 0.05 -0.94 5.97
CA THR A 65 1.41 -1.21 5.48
C THR A 65 1.96 -0.06 4.66
N LEU A 66 1.28 0.30 3.55
CA LEU A 66 1.60 1.42 2.66
C LEU A 66 0.41 2.35 2.47
N GLY A 67 -0.60 2.28 3.34
CA GLY A 67 -1.77 3.14 3.28
C GLY A 67 -1.54 4.49 3.94
N PHE A 68 -2.63 5.18 4.23
CA PHE A 68 -2.62 6.56 4.71
C PHE A 68 -1.76 6.76 5.98
N LEU A 69 -1.88 5.90 6.99
CA LEU A 69 -1.10 6.01 8.23
C LEU A 69 0.42 5.90 8.01
N TYR A 70 0.84 5.12 7.00
CA TYR A 70 2.25 5.05 6.65
C TYR A 70 2.78 6.40 6.17
N TYR A 71 2.06 7.03 5.22
CA TYR A 71 2.48 8.32 4.66
C TYR A 71 2.48 9.43 5.71
N VAL A 72 1.40 9.58 6.47
CA VAL A 72 1.37 10.59 7.54
C VAL A 72 2.49 10.37 8.55
N THR A 73 2.80 9.11 8.93
CA THR A 73 3.88 8.82 9.87
C THR A 73 5.25 9.20 9.35
N VAL A 74 5.56 8.89 8.09
CA VAL A 74 6.92 9.13 7.55
C VAL A 74 7.13 10.54 7.04
N GLU A 75 6.09 11.19 6.52
CA GLU A 75 6.17 12.55 6.01
C GLU A 75 6.13 13.57 7.15
N GLU A 76 5.21 13.42 8.11
CA GLU A 76 5.10 14.30 9.29
C GLU A 76 6.26 14.14 10.29
N ALA A 77 7.09 13.11 10.16
CA ALA A 77 8.35 12.97 10.88
C ALA A 77 9.51 13.71 10.20
N SER A 78 9.24 14.51 9.18
CA SER A 78 10.24 15.25 8.41
C SER A 78 9.86 16.73 8.29
N ASP A 79 10.81 17.56 7.88
CA ASP A 79 10.59 19.00 7.63
C ASP A 79 9.73 19.26 6.37
N ASP A 80 9.35 18.20 5.63
CA ASP A 80 8.62 18.33 4.36
C ASP A 80 7.10 18.50 4.55
N ALA A 81 6.55 18.09 5.69
CA ALA A 81 5.12 18.12 5.93
C ALA A 81 4.74 18.55 7.35
N ASP A 82 3.66 19.31 7.43
CA ASP A 82 2.98 19.66 8.68
C ASP A 82 1.78 18.70 8.91
N PRO A 83 1.33 18.49 10.17
CA PRO A 83 0.14 17.67 10.46
C PRO A 83 -1.12 18.13 9.72
N GLY A 84 -1.22 19.44 9.47
CA GLY A 84 -2.31 20.05 8.73
C GLY A 84 -3.63 20.09 9.50
N SER A 85 -4.75 20.32 8.75
CA SER A 85 -6.10 20.44 9.30
C SER A 85 -6.23 21.57 10.34
N ILE A 86 -6.99 21.33 11.41
CA ILE A 86 -7.14 22.23 12.55
C ILE A 86 -6.48 21.61 13.78
N PRO A 87 -5.99 22.39 14.75
CA PRO A 87 -5.32 21.88 15.95
C PRO A 87 -6.15 20.80 16.66
N GLY A 88 -5.51 19.67 16.97
CA GLY A 88 -6.11 18.53 17.66
C GLY A 88 -6.84 17.53 16.75
N ASP A 89 -7.09 17.83 15.47
CA ASP A 89 -7.75 16.92 14.54
C ASP A 89 -6.84 15.76 14.12
N ASN A 90 -5.54 16.04 13.96
CA ASN A 90 -4.49 15.05 13.68
C ASN A 90 -3.55 14.93 14.91
N ALA A 91 -4.09 14.64 16.07
CA ALA A 91 -3.32 14.63 17.33
C ALA A 91 -2.15 13.63 17.33
N GLY A 92 -2.25 12.54 16.60
CA GLY A 92 -1.14 11.59 16.41
C GLY A 92 -0.02 12.18 15.56
N GLY A 93 -0.37 12.83 14.47
CA GLY A 93 0.56 13.54 13.60
C GLY A 93 1.24 14.70 14.31
N GLU A 94 0.49 15.51 15.08
CA GLU A 94 1.06 16.60 15.89
C GLU A 94 2.15 16.10 16.87
N LYS A 95 1.96 14.91 17.45
CA LYS A 95 2.99 14.31 18.31
C LYS A 95 4.20 13.82 17.52
N ILE A 96 3.99 13.29 16.32
CA ILE A 96 5.07 12.81 15.44
C ILE A 96 5.90 14.00 14.97
N ASP A 97 5.26 15.02 14.41
CA ASP A 97 5.88 16.26 13.95
C ASP A 97 6.65 16.97 15.07
N GLY A 98 6.06 17.08 16.25
CA GLY A 98 6.68 17.65 17.43
C GLY A 98 7.72 16.78 18.14
N PHE A 99 8.06 15.60 17.63
CA PHE A 99 8.95 14.60 18.26
C PHE A 99 8.59 14.27 19.71
N THR A 100 7.29 14.31 20.03
CA THR A 100 6.72 13.97 21.35
C THR A 100 5.92 12.68 21.33
N ALA A 101 5.97 11.95 20.20
CA ALA A 101 5.28 10.69 20.02
C ALA A 101 5.83 9.60 20.96
N ASP A 102 4.92 8.85 21.55
CA ASP A 102 5.22 7.67 22.36
C ASP A 102 4.57 6.41 21.74
N ALA A 103 4.79 5.25 22.36
CA ALA A 103 4.27 3.98 21.88
C ALA A 103 2.72 3.89 21.82
N ASN A 104 2.00 4.84 22.44
CA ASN A 104 0.54 4.88 22.45
C ASN A 104 -0.05 5.62 21.24
N VAL A 105 0.77 6.22 20.39
CA VAL A 105 0.29 6.78 19.12
C VAL A 105 -0.25 5.64 18.25
N PHE A 106 -1.55 5.63 18.01
CA PHE A 106 -2.24 4.51 17.35
C PHE A 106 -1.72 4.23 15.93
N TYR A 107 -1.03 5.16 15.30
CA TYR A 107 -0.38 4.94 14.00
C TYR A 107 0.68 3.86 14.09
N PHE A 108 1.49 3.87 15.14
CA PHE A 108 2.57 2.88 15.34
C PHE A 108 2.03 1.48 15.55
N ASP A 109 0.98 1.30 16.37
CA ASP A 109 0.31 0.00 16.56
C ASP A 109 -0.26 -0.52 15.24
N ASN A 110 -0.96 0.32 14.48
CA ASN A 110 -1.55 -0.09 13.21
C ASN A 110 -0.50 -0.42 12.16
N LEU A 111 0.61 0.31 12.09
CA LEU A 111 1.73 -0.01 11.19
C LEU A 111 2.42 -1.31 11.59
N TRP A 112 2.61 -1.54 12.89
CA TRP A 112 3.15 -2.79 13.41
C TRP A 112 2.27 -3.98 13.04
N ARG A 113 1.01 -3.92 13.39
CA ARG A 113 0.02 -4.99 13.13
C ARG A 113 -0.18 -5.25 11.64
N GLY A 114 -0.25 -4.21 10.83
CA GLY A 114 -0.43 -4.34 9.38
C GLY A 114 0.75 -5.07 8.72
N ASN A 115 1.98 -4.64 9.02
CA ASN A 115 3.17 -5.28 8.45
C ASN A 115 3.33 -6.73 8.93
N TYR A 116 3.09 -7.04 10.22
CA TYR A 116 3.15 -8.43 10.70
C TYR A 116 2.01 -9.30 10.16
N ALA A 117 0.83 -8.76 9.91
CA ALA A 117 -0.22 -9.47 9.21
C ALA A 117 0.21 -9.84 7.79
N GLY A 118 0.84 -8.90 7.07
CA GLY A 118 1.42 -9.15 5.75
C GLY A 118 2.55 -10.18 5.77
N ILE A 119 3.45 -10.11 6.74
CA ILE A 119 4.52 -11.10 6.95
C ILE A 119 3.95 -12.49 7.21
N ASN A 120 2.93 -12.62 8.05
CA ASN A 120 2.29 -13.89 8.33
C ASN A 120 1.60 -14.49 7.09
N GLN A 121 0.90 -13.67 6.30
CA GLN A 121 0.32 -14.12 5.04
C GLN A 121 1.39 -14.56 4.05
N ALA A 122 2.49 -13.82 3.96
CA ALA A 122 3.63 -14.19 3.11
C ALA A 122 4.28 -15.51 3.55
N ASN A 123 4.47 -15.71 4.86
CA ASN A 123 5.00 -16.98 5.39
C ASN A 123 4.10 -18.16 5.03
N LYS A 124 2.77 -18.03 5.21
CA LYS A 124 1.80 -19.05 4.82
C LYS A 124 1.86 -19.36 3.33
N ALA A 125 1.90 -18.32 2.49
CA ALA A 125 1.98 -18.48 1.05
C ALA A 125 3.29 -19.18 0.63
N LEU A 126 4.43 -18.81 1.21
CA LEU A 126 5.72 -19.48 0.93
C LEU A 126 5.74 -20.94 1.40
N ASP A 127 5.17 -21.24 2.56
CA ASP A 127 5.07 -22.64 3.05
C ASP A 127 4.28 -23.51 2.07
N ILE A 128 3.13 -23.04 1.59
CA ILE A 128 2.30 -23.74 0.60
C ILE A 128 3.02 -23.86 -0.74
N LEU A 129 3.60 -22.76 -1.24
CA LEU A 129 4.32 -22.76 -2.53
C LEU A 129 5.57 -23.63 -2.51
N ASN A 130 6.18 -23.90 -1.35
CA ASN A 130 7.29 -24.83 -1.22
C ASN A 130 6.88 -26.29 -1.43
N LYS A 131 5.61 -26.60 -1.21
CA LYS A 131 5.03 -27.95 -1.37
C LYS A 131 4.27 -28.10 -2.70
N ALA A 132 4.11 -27.01 -3.47
CA ALA A 132 3.33 -27.00 -4.72
C ALA A 132 3.96 -27.92 -5.80
N THR A 133 3.08 -28.63 -6.55
CA THR A 133 3.46 -29.64 -7.52
C THR A 133 3.10 -29.30 -8.96
N PHE A 134 2.54 -28.12 -9.21
CA PHE A 134 2.27 -27.64 -10.57
C PHE A 134 3.53 -27.06 -11.24
N ASP A 135 3.38 -26.44 -12.40
CA ASP A 135 4.49 -25.90 -13.20
C ASP A 135 5.52 -25.10 -12.41
N ALA A 136 6.79 -25.53 -12.51
CA ALA A 136 7.91 -24.99 -11.73
C ALA A 136 8.20 -23.51 -12.03
N ALA A 137 7.94 -23.03 -13.26
CA ALA A 137 8.17 -21.62 -13.61
C ALA A 137 7.15 -20.71 -12.90
N THR A 138 5.90 -21.13 -12.85
CA THR A 138 4.84 -20.45 -12.10
C THR A 138 5.12 -20.46 -10.60
N VAL A 139 5.57 -21.59 -10.04
CA VAL A 139 5.96 -21.65 -8.61
C VAL A 139 7.09 -20.67 -8.30
N LYS A 140 8.14 -20.63 -9.13
CA LYS A 140 9.27 -19.69 -8.97
C LYS A 140 8.79 -18.24 -9.00
N ARG A 141 7.98 -17.88 -9.98
CA ARG A 141 7.42 -16.53 -10.10
C ARG A 141 6.60 -16.15 -8.85
N LEU A 142 5.67 -17.00 -8.44
CA LEU A 142 4.82 -16.74 -7.27
C LEU A 142 5.64 -16.62 -5.97
N LYS A 143 6.66 -17.46 -5.78
CA LYS A 143 7.62 -17.31 -4.67
C LYS A 143 8.36 -15.99 -4.75
N GLY A 144 8.81 -15.56 -5.93
CA GLY A 144 9.44 -14.26 -6.14
C GLY A 144 8.53 -13.10 -5.73
N GLU A 145 7.25 -13.15 -6.12
CA GLU A 145 6.26 -12.14 -5.74
C GLU A 145 6.06 -12.06 -4.22
N VAL A 146 5.87 -13.21 -3.56
CA VAL A 146 5.66 -13.25 -2.10
C VAL A 146 6.91 -12.81 -1.34
N SER A 147 8.10 -13.20 -1.80
CA SER A 147 9.36 -12.77 -1.19
C SER A 147 9.60 -11.27 -1.35
N TYR A 148 9.26 -10.69 -2.51
CA TYR A 148 9.28 -9.24 -2.68
C TYR A 148 8.40 -8.53 -1.62
N LEU A 149 7.18 -9.01 -1.42
CA LEU A 149 6.26 -8.44 -0.44
C LEU A 149 6.76 -8.60 1.00
N ARG A 150 7.25 -9.79 1.37
CA ARG A 150 7.80 -10.02 2.72
C ARG A 150 9.03 -9.17 2.99
N GLY A 151 9.93 -9.05 2.01
CA GLY A 151 11.07 -8.14 2.07
C GLY A 151 10.66 -6.69 2.26
N MET A 152 9.61 -6.24 1.58
CA MET A 152 9.05 -4.88 1.74
C MET A 152 8.46 -4.67 3.14
N TYR A 153 7.69 -5.61 3.68
CA TYR A 153 7.13 -5.48 5.03
C TYR A 153 8.23 -5.40 6.09
N TYR A 154 9.24 -6.27 6.01
CA TYR A 154 10.39 -6.17 6.92
C TYR A 154 11.21 -4.90 6.73
N PHE A 155 11.32 -4.39 5.51
CA PHE A 155 12.00 -3.13 5.27
C PHE A 155 11.25 -1.93 5.88
N ASN A 156 9.92 -1.94 5.84
CA ASN A 156 9.11 -0.96 6.58
C ASN A 156 9.38 -1.09 8.09
N MET A 157 9.34 -2.31 8.63
CA MET A 157 9.51 -2.56 10.06
C MET A 157 10.88 -2.12 10.56
N VAL A 158 11.96 -2.46 9.86
CA VAL A 158 13.32 -2.09 10.31
C VAL A 158 13.59 -0.59 10.24
N ARG A 159 12.96 0.12 9.29
CA ARG A 159 13.09 1.58 9.20
C ARG A 159 12.30 2.32 10.28
N LEU A 160 11.10 1.83 10.60
CA LEU A 160 10.21 2.47 11.58
C LEU A 160 10.59 2.10 13.03
N PHE A 161 10.98 0.85 13.29
CA PHE A 161 11.13 0.31 14.66
C PHE A 161 12.54 -0.20 14.98
N GLY A 162 13.42 -0.23 14.02
CA GLY A 162 14.75 -0.79 14.19
C GLY A 162 14.75 -2.33 14.16
N GLY A 163 15.43 -2.99 15.10
CA GLY A 163 15.33 -4.45 15.23
C GLY A 163 13.93 -4.84 15.70
N VAL A 164 13.41 -5.95 15.17
CA VAL A 164 12.04 -6.45 15.41
C VAL A 164 12.04 -7.97 15.48
N PRO A 165 11.00 -8.65 16.00
CA PRO A 165 10.91 -10.11 15.95
C PRO A 165 11.06 -10.68 14.54
N LYS A 166 11.95 -11.68 14.38
CA LYS A 166 12.22 -12.33 13.11
C LYS A 166 11.33 -13.56 12.93
N ILE A 167 10.17 -13.37 12.32
CA ILE A 167 9.14 -14.40 12.09
C ILE A 167 9.12 -14.75 10.60
N ILE A 168 9.87 -15.77 10.18
CA ILE A 168 10.05 -16.14 8.77
C ILE A 168 9.38 -17.46 8.38
N THR A 169 8.70 -18.09 9.32
CA THR A 169 7.90 -19.31 9.15
C THR A 169 6.52 -19.11 9.75
N VAL A 170 5.60 -20.02 9.47
CA VAL A 170 4.30 -20.05 10.13
C VAL A 170 4.48 -20.61 11.54
N PRO A 171 4.18 -19.84 12.61
CA PRO A 171 4.27 -20.38 13.96
C PRO A 171 3.27 -21.52 14.19
N GLY A 172 3.74 -22.62 14.79
CA GLY A 172 2.85 -23.68 15.30
C GLY A 172 2.15 -23.26 16.59
N VAL A 173 1.13 -24.01 17.00
CA VAL A 173 0.39 -23.73 18.25
C VAL A 173 1.31 -23.67 19.47
N GLN A 174 2.33 -24.53 19.51
CA GLN A 174 3.34 -24.59 20.57
C GLN A 174 4.24 -23.34 20.62
N ASP A 175 4.37 -22.62 19.51
CA ASP A 175 5.28 -21.48 19.41
C ASP A 175 4.65 -20.19 19.96
N PHE A 176 3.33 -20.15 20.16
CA PHE A 176 2.63 -18.93 20.64
C PHE A 176 3.07 -18.48 22.04
N GLN A 177 3.67 -19.36 22.82
CA GLN A 177 4.27 -19.03 24.13
C GLN A 177 5.79 -18.92 24.06
N SER A 178 6.38 -19.01 22.85
CA SER A 178 7.81 -18.94 22.65
C SER A 178 8.31 -17.50 22.66
N ASP A 179 9.41 -17.27 23.35
CA ASP A 179 10.13 -15.98 23.32
C ASP A 179 10.54 -15.57 21.89
N ALA A 180 10.68 -16.51 20.98
CA ALA A 180 11.06 -16.25 19.59
C ALA A 180 10.07 -15.32 18.84
N LEU A 181 8.79 -15.31 19.23
CA LEU A 181 7.79 -14.44 18.62
C LEU A 181 7.80 -13.01 19.16
N VAL A 182 8.44 -12.77 20.29
CA VAL A 182 8.50 -11.46 20.96
C VAL A 182 9.92 -10.93 21.10
N THR A 183 10.93 -11.79 20.96
CA THR A 183 12.33 -11.38 21.06
C THR A 183 12.75 -10.56 19.85
N LYS A 184 13.28 -9.38 20.13
CA LYS A 184 13.78 -8.45 19.13
C LYS A 184 15.07 -8.97 18.49
N ALA A 185 15.04 -9.26 17.20
CA ALA A 185 16.25 -9.51 16.42
C ALA A 185 17.01 -8.21 16.15
N THR A 186 18.28 -8.29 15.84
CA THR A 186 19.08 -7.11 15.47
C THR A 186 18.65 -6.54 14.12
N LYS A 187 19.03 -5.30 13.83
CA LYS A 187 18.79 -4.71 12.51
C LYS A 187 19.47 -5.51 11.42
N GLU A 188 20.68 -5.98 11.67
CA GLU A 188 21.51 -6.75 10.75
C GLU A 188 20.84 -8.08 10.38
N GLU A 189 20.28 -8.79 11.37
CA GLU A 189 19.53 -10.02 11.14
C GLU A 189 18.28 -9.78 10.29
N ILE A 190 17.57 -8.68 10.51
CA ILE A 190 16.41 -8.30 9.69
C ILE A 190 16.82 -7.90 8.28
N TYR A 191 17.91 -7.13 8.12
CA TYR A 191 18.46 -6.83 6.80
C TYR A 191 18.89 -8.08 6.04
N ALA A 192 19.43 -9.09 6.71
CA ALA A 192 19.77 -10.37 6.08
C ALA A 192 18.53 -11.08 5.52
N VAL A 193 17.41 -11.09 6.24
CA VAL A 193 16.13 -11.61 5.74
C VAL A 193 15.66 -10.83 4.52
N ILE A 194 15.65 -9.50 4.60
CA ILE A 194 15.21 -8.62 3.51
C ILE A 194 16.03 -8.87 2.24
N ILE A 195 17.36 -8.92 2.36
CA ILE A 195 18.26 -9.14 1.22
C ILE A 195 18.02 -10.51 0.61
N SER A 196 17.88 -11.55 1.42
CA SER A 196 17.60 -12.91 0.95
C SER A 196 16.28 -12.98 0.17
N ASP A 197 15.23 -12.38 0.70
CA ASP A 197 13.92 -12.34 0.06
C ASP A 197 13.93 -11.56 -1.25
N LEU A 198 14.52 -10.37 -1.25
CA LEU A 198 14.58 -9.53 -2.44
C LEU A 198 15.51 -10.09 -3.51
N GLN A 199 16.62 -10.78 -3.13
CA GLN A 199 17.47 -11.49 -4.10
C GLN A 199 16.69 -12.62 -4.77
N LEU A 200 15.93 -13.42 -4.00
CA LEU A 200 15.06 -14.44 -4.56
C LEU A 200 14.02 -13.85 -5.52
N ALA A 201 13.50 -12.68 -5.20
CA ALA A 201 12.58 -11.95 -6.08
C ALA A 201 13.27 -11.50 -7.38
N VAL A 202 14.48 -10.93 -7.31
CA VAL A 202 15.29 -10.54 -8.49
C VAL A 202 15.53 -11.72 -9.42
N ASP A 203 15.83 -12.90 -8.85
CA ASP A 203 16.18 -14.10 -9.61
C ASP A 203 14.96 -14.75 -10.29
N ASN A 204 13.76 -14.58 -9.74
CA ASN A 204 12.57 -15.32 -10.17
C ASN A 204 11.47 -14.47 -10.82
N LEU A 205 11.51 -13.15 -10.68
CA LEU A 205 10.47 -12.29 -11.26
C LEU A 205 10.75 -11.98 -12.73
N PRO A 206 9.68 -11.93 -13.56
CA PRO A 206 9.76 -11.57 -14.97
C PRO A 206 10.05 -10.06 -15.15
N LEU A 207 10.47 -9.69 -16.35
CA LEU A 207 10.59 -8.30 -16.76
C LEU A 207 9.21 -7.65 -16.98
N LYS A 208 9.14 -6.34 -16.90
CA LYS A 208 7.94 -5.58 -17.28
C LYS A 208 7.64 -5.87 -18.76
N GLY A 209 6.40 -6.21 -19.05
CA GLY A 209 5.93 -6.50 -20.43
C GLY A 209 6.03 -7.97 -20.85
N ASP A 210 6.65 -8.84 -20.06
CA ASP A 210 6.56 -10.27 -20.30
C ASP A 210 5.11 -10.75 -20.17
N ALA A 211 4.74 -11.79 -20.94
CA ALA A 211 3.38 -12.32 -20.97
C ALA A 211 2.82 -12.74 -19.59
N ASN A 212 3.70 -13.06 -18.66
CA ASN A 212 3.37 -13.45 -17.29
C ASN A 212 3.39 -12.29 -16.28
N THR A 213 3.65 -11.05 -16.73
CA THR A 213 3.66 -9.86 -15.88
C THR A 213 2.30 -9.18 -15.92
N GLN A 214 1.54 -9.29 -14.84
CA GLN A 214 0.29 -8.57 -14.68
C GLN A 214 0.54 -7.18 -14.10
N VAL A 215 -0.26 -6.20 -14.52
CA VAL A 215 -0.24 -4.84 -13.94
C VAL A 215 -0.55 -4.93 -12.43
N GLY A 216 0.22 -4.21 -11.62
CA GLY A 216 0.10 -4.22 -10.17
C GLY A 216 0.86 -5.35 -9.47
N ARG A 217 1.46 -6.27 -10.22
CA ARG A 217 2.34 -7.30 -9.66
C ARG A 217 3.80 -6.88 -9.70
N ALA A 218 4.56 -7.33 -8.71
CA ALA A 218 5.99 -7.11 -8.67
C ALA A 218 6.66 -7.73 -9.90
N ASN A 219 7.57 -7.00 -10.49
CA ASN A 219 8.42 -7.43 -11.60
C ASN A 219 9.90 -7.33 -11.18
N LYS A 220 10.80 -7.81 -12.01
CA LYS A 220 12.23 -7.83 -11.71
C LYS A 220 12.80 -6.46 -11.36
N ALA A 221 12.38 -5.40 -12.05
CA ALA A 221 12.87 -4.05 -11.76
C ALA A 221 12.36 -3.53 -10.41
N ALA A 222 11.13 -3.90 -10.00
CA ALA A 222 10.63 -3.59 -8.67
C ALA A 222 11.49 -4.23 -7.57
N ALA A 223 11.87 -5.50 -7.75
CA ALA A 223 12.75 -6.19 -6.81
C ALA A 223 14.17 -5.59 -6.81
N GLN A 224 14.75 -5.30 -7.98
CA GLN A 224 16.05 -4.65 -8.10
C GLN A 224 16.08 -3.27 -7.44
N GLY A 225 15.07 -2.45 -7.68
CA GLY A 225 14.98 -1.10 -7.11
C GLY A 225 14.80 -1.14 -5.60
N LEU A 226 13.95 -2.03 -5.06
CA LEU A 226 13.78 -2.16 -3.61
C LEU A 226 15.06 -2.69 -2.95
N LEU A 227 15.72 -3.68 -3.54
CA LEU A 227 17.00 -4.19 -3.05
C LEU A 227 18.11 -3.13 -3.12
N ALA A 228 18.14 -2.32 -4.17
CA ALA A 228 19.06 -1.18 -4.27
C ALA A 228 18.81 -0.18 -3.13
N LYS A 229 17.54 0.14 -2.85
CA LYS A 229 17.17 1.02 -1.72
C LYS A 229 17.63 0.44 -0.37
N VAL A 230 17.51 -0.88 -0.16
CA VAL A 230 18.04 -1.57 1.03
C VAL A 230 19.55 -1.40 1.15
N TYR A 231 20.31 -1.62 0.05
CA TYR A 231 21.75 -1.42 0.06
C TYR A 231 22.17 0.04 0.23
N MET A 232 21.36 1.00 -0.25
CA MET A 232 21.57 2.43 -0.01
C MET A 232 21.53 2.75 1.49
N TYR A 233 20.56 2.18 2.25
CA TYR A 233 20.50 2.32 3.70
C TYR A 233 21.71 1.71 4.42
N GLN A 234 22.35 0.70 3.81
CA GLN A 234 23.59 0.09 4.31
C GLN A 234 24.86 0.77 3.74
N LYS A 235 24.72 1.87 2.98
CA LYS A 235 25.82 2.60 2.32
C LYS A 235 26.67 1.73 1.36
N ASN A 236 26.09 0.67 0.82
CA ASN A 236 26.73 -0.19 -0.17
C ASN A 236 26.44 0.30 -1.59
N TRP A 237 27.11 1.39 -1.98
CA TRP A 237 26.87 2.09 -3.24
C TRP A 237 27.17 1.25 -4.49
N GLN A 238 28.15 0.32 -4.39
CA GLN A 238 28.44 -0.57 -5.52
C GLN A 238 27.24 -1.48 -5.82
N LYS A 239 26.61 -2.05 -4.81
CA LYS A 239 25.40 -2.88 -4.99
C LYS A 239 24.22 -2.05 -5.51
N VAL A 240 24.08 -0.79 -5.10
CA VAL A 240 23.09 0.12 -5.67
C VAL A 240 23.31 0.28 -7.16
N TYR A 241 24.53 0.61 -7.59
CA TYR A 241 24.89 0.75 -8.99
C TYR A 241 24.62 -0.53 -9.80
N ASP A 242 25.07 -1.69 -9.30
CA ASP A 242 24.93 -2.98 -9.97
C ASP A 242 23.44 -3.36 -10.20
N LEU A 243 22.55 -2.98 -9.29
CA LEU A 243 21.13 -3.30 -9.36
C LEU A 243 20.33 -2.31 -10.19
N THR A 244 20.69 -1.02 -10.17
CA THR A 244 19.94 0.02 -10.89
C THR A 244 20.35 0.15 -12.35
N THR A 245 21.62 -0.08 -12.68
CA THR A 245 22.12 0.00 -14.06
C THR A 245 21.34 -0.87 -15.06
N PRO A 246 21.02 -2.17 -14.75
CA PRO A 246 20.21 -2.98 -15.66
C PRO A 246 18.80 -2.43 -15.86
N VAL A 247 18.20 -1.83 -14.84
CA VAL A 247 16.85 -1.22 -14.95
C VAL A 247 16.92 0.01 -15.88
N ILE A 248 17.92 0.86 -15.69
CA ILE A 248 18.13 2.08 -16.48
C ILE A 248 18.39 1.73 -17.96
N SER A 249 19.25 0.75 -18.21
CA SER A 249 19.64 0.35 -19.57
C SER A 249 18.62 -0.55 -20.28
N SER A 250 17.58 -1.02 -19.58
CA SER A 250 16.59 -1.95 -20.14
C SER A 250 15.74 -1.38 -21.29
N GLY A 251 15.57 -0.06 -21.32
CA GLY A 251 14.63 0.61 -22.23
C GLY A 251 13.14 0.39 -21.91
N LEU A 252 12.83 -0.34 -20.82
CA LEU A 252 11.44 -0.65 -20.41
C LEU A 252 10.77 0.50 -19.65
N TYR A 253 11.55 1.48 -19.22
CA TYR A 253 11.10 2.64 -18.45
C TYR A 253 11.66 3.92 -19.07
N SER A 254 10.93 5.01 -18.90
CA SER A 254 11.37 6.33 -19.33
C SER A 254 10.68 7.42 -18.51
N LEU A 255 11.33 8.56 -18.35
CA LEU A 255 10.71 9.72 -17.73
C LEU A 255 9.49 10.17 -18.53
N VAL A 256 8.43 10.52 -17.84
CA VAL A 256 7.23 11.10 -18.45
C VAL A 256 7.59 12.49 -18.98
N LYS A 257 7.38 12.69 -20.26
CA LYS A 257 7.55 13.99 -20.94
C LYS A 257 6.20 14.42 -21.45
N ASN A 258 5.64 15.48 -20.88
CA ASN A 258 4.40 16.06 -21.37
C ASN A 258 4.70 17.08 -22.49
N LYS A 259 4.03 16.93 -23.62
CA LYS A 259 4.13 17.86 -24.75
C LYS A 259 2.95 18.81 -24.86
N VAL A 260 1.94 18.64 -24.02
CA VAL A 260 0.60 19.22 -24.25
C VAL A 260 0.15 20.17 -23.13
N ASP A 261 0.74 20.08 -21.93
CA ASP A 261 0.25 20.79 -20.76
C ASP A 261 1.16 21.96 -20.38
N THR A 262 0.54 23.12 -20.22
CA THR A 262 1.21 24.32 -19.68
C THR A 262 1.38 24.26 -18.17
N LEU A 263 0.67 23.36 -17.49
CA LEU A 263 0.83 23.05 -16.08
C LEU A 263 1.85 21.91 -15.98
N THR A 264 2.99 22.20 -15.53
CA THR A 264 4.11 21.35 -15.19
C THR A 264 3.95 19.86 -15.52
N ASP A 265 4.79 19.35 -16.39
CA ASP A 265 4.91 17.92 -16.76
C ASP A 265 4.91 16.98 -15.57
N PHE A 266 5.34 17.49 -14.41
CA PHE A 266 5.48 16.71 -13.19
C PHE A 266 4.14 16.25 -12.59
N ASN A 267 3.09 17.10 -12.65
CA ASN A 267 1.80 16.73 -12.06
C ASN A 267 1.10 15.57 -12.77
N VAL A 268 1.27 15.45 -14.12
CA VAL A 268 0.61 14.38 -14.90
C VAL A 268 1.05 12.98 -14.46
N ILE A 269 2.24 12.85 -13.87
CA ILE A 269 2.73 11.58 -13.32
C ILE A 269 1.80 11.04 -12.25
N PHE A 270 1.21 11.94 -11.45
CA PHE A 270 0.41 11.60 -10.27
C PHE A 270 -1.10 11.58 -10.53
N ARG A 271 -1.55 11.89 -11.74
CA ARG A 271 -2.97 11.76 -12.11
C ARG A 271 -3.36 10.30 -12.23
N GLU A 272 -4.65 10.00 -12.14
CA GLU A 272 -5.16 8.64 -12.31
C GLU A 272 -5.23 8.28 -13.79
N ARG A 273 -5.61 9.24 -14.62
CA ARG A 273 -5.73 9.09 -16.07
C ARG A 273 -4.64 9.86 -16.80
N PRO A 274 -4.16 9.34 -17.93
CA PRO A 274 -3.22 10.09 -18.76
C PRO A 274 -3.85 11.38 -19.29
N SER A 275 -3.03 12.42 -19.43
CA SER A 275 -3.40 13.66 -20.11
C SER A 275 -2.62 13.73 -21.43
N GLY A 276 -3.33 13.91 -22.55
CA GLY A 276 -2.68 13.86 -23.85
C GLY A 276 -1.94 12.55 -24.17
N GLY A 277 -2.35 11.44 -23.56
CA GLY A 277 -1.72 10.13 -23.74
C GLY A 277 -0.48 9.88 -22.87
N VAL A 278 -0.13 10.78 -21.95
CA VAL A 278 1.04 10.66 -21.07
C VAL A 278 0.66 10.77 -19.59
N GLY A 279 1.49 10.20 -18.71
CA GLY A 279 1.25 10.20 -17.26
C GLY A 279 0.16 9.19 -16.86
N GLY A 280 -0.53 9.48 -15.77
CA GLY A 280 -1.55 8.61 -15.20
C GLY A 280 -1.00 7.40 -14.44
N ASN A 281 -1.92 6.53 -14.00
CA ASN A 281 -1.56 5.27 -13.34
C ASN A 281 -0.77 4.35 -14.29
N ASN A 282 0.21 3.64 -13.75
CA ASN A 282 1.04 2.68 -14.49
C ASN A 282 1.75 3.27 -15.72
N ASN A 283 2.12 4.55 -15.66
CA ASN A 283 2.80 5.25 -16.75
C ASN A 283 4.23 4.73 -17.01
N THR A 284 4.96 5.36 -17.93
CA THR A 284 6.30 4.91 -18.33
C THR A 284 7.35 5.01 -17.23
N GLU A 285 7.15 5.84 -16.21
CA GLU A 285 8.02 5.89 -15.02
C GLU A 285 7.68 4.82 -13.99
N SER A 286 6.49 4.26 -14.02
CA SER A 286 6.01 3.35 -12.97
C SER A 286 6.78 2.04 -12.99
N ILE A 287 7.53 1.79 -11.93
CA ILE A 287 8.20 0.51 -11.67
C ILE A 287 7.29 -0.39 -10.83
N PHE A 288 6.71 0.15 -9.76
CA PHE A 288 5.74 -0.56 -8.93
C PHE A 288 4.72 0.41 -8.33
N GLU A 289 3.44 0.09 -8.51
CA GLU A 289 2.31 0.81 -7.92
C GLU A 289 1.36 -0.17 -7.23
N VAL A 290 0.89 0.19 -6.04
CA VAL A 290 -0.26 -0.48 -5.43
C VAL A 290 -1.50 -0.05 -6.21
N GLN A 291 -2.16 -1.03 -6.84
CA GLN A 291 -3.34 -0.77 -7.62
C GLN A 291 -4.53 -0.53 -6.70
N THR A 292 -5.18 0.58 -6.89
CA THR A 292 -6.46 0.88 -6.24
C THR A 292 -7.55 0.84 -7.30
N GLY A 293 -8.72 0.42 -6.94
CA GLY A 293 -9.84 0.32 -7.86
C GLY A 293 -11.15 0.55 -7.13
N VAL A 294 -12.18 0.80 -7.90
CA VAL A 294 -13.54 0.89 -7.39
C VAL A 294 -14.28 -0.33 -7.91
N ASN A 295 -14.53 -1.29 -7.04
CA ASN A 295 -15.47 -2.37 -7.33
C ASN A 295 -16.86 -1.95 -6.85
N ALA A 296 -17.87 -2.13 -7.69
CA ALA A 296 -19.24 -1.90 -7.29
C ALA A 296 -19.57 -2.77 -6.06
N GLY A 297 -19.89 -2.13 -4.94
CA GLY A 297 -20.23 -2.80 -3.68
C GLY A 297 -19.12 -2.84 -2.61
N GLU A 298 -17.89 -2.45 -2.93
CA GLU A 298 -16.79 -2.43 -1.95
C GLU A 298 -16.43 -1.00 -1.54
N ASN A 299 -17.20 -0.43 -0.63
CA ASN A 299 -17.01 0.94 -0.14
C ASN A 299 -15.83 1.13 0.81
N ALA A 300 -15.17 0.04 1.21
CA ALA A 300 -14.24 0.05 2.34
C ALA A 300 -12.75 0.06 1.95
N ILE A 301 -12.42 0.08 0.67
CA ILE A 301 -11.07 -0.25 0.20
C ILE A 301 -10.32 0.95 -0.42
N SER A 302 -10.71 2.16 -0.07
CA SER A 302 -9.86 3.31 -0.37
C SER A 302 -8.77 3.43 0.69
N PRO A 303 -7.49 3.52 0.28
CA PRO A 303 -6.39 3.70 1.23
C PRO A 303 -6.38 5.06 1.91
N LEU A 304 -7.42 5.87 1.79
CA LEU A 304 -7.53 7.27 2.23
C LEU A 304 -6.38 8.18 1.72
N TYR A 305 -5.55 7.69 0.81
CA TYR A 305 -4.37 8.41 0.34
C TYR A 305 -4.70 9.78 -0.24
N SER A 306 -5.70 9.85 -1.11
CA SER A 306 -6.12 11.12 -1.71
C SER A 306 -6.96 11.95 -0.73
N ASN A 307 -7.93 11.31 -0.09
CA ASN A 307 -8.86 12.01 0.79
C ASN A 307 -8.18 12.54 2.07
N GLY A 308 -7.30 11.78 2.67
CA GLY A 308 -6.58 12.23 3.86
C GLY A 308 -5.80 13.52 3.65
N GLN A 309 -5.22 13.70 2.46
CA GLN A 309 -4.37 14.82 2.10
C GLN A 309 -5.09 15.93 1.31
N GLY A 310 -6.36 15.73 1.00
CA GLY A 310 -7.16 16.69 0.23
C GLY A 310 -7.48 17.96 1.01
N PRO A 311 -7.80 19.06 0.29
CA PRO A 311 -8.16 20.32 0.91
C PRO A 311 -9.34 20.22 1.88
N ARG A 312 -9.18 20.82 3.07
CA ARG A 312 -10.17 20.87 4.14
C ARG A 312 -10.87 22.21 4.19
N GLY A 313 -12.20 22.18 4.26
CA GLY A 313 -13.02 23.37 4.46
C GLY A 313 -13.08 23.85 5.92
N LYS A 314 -13.30 25.13 6.11
CA LYS A 314 -13.59 25.77 7.42
C LYS A 314 -15.09 25.82 7.76
N GLY A 315 -15.92 25.09 7.03
CA GLY A 315 -17.36 25.16 7.09
C GLY A 315 -17.96 25.98 5.93
N GLY A 316 -19.13 25.56 5.45
CA GLY A 316 -19.80 26.19 4.32
C GLY A 316 -19.22 25.90 2.94
N TRP A 317 -18.10 25.17 2.86
CA TRP A 317 -17.53 24.64 1.64
C TRP A 317 -17.37 23.13 1.75
N ASP A 318 -17.74 22.41 0.69
CA ASP A 318 -17.59 20.97 0.59
C ASP A 318 -16.10 20.63 0.49
N ASP A 319 -15.51 20.17 1.60
CA ASP A 319 -14.12 19.80 1.64
C ASP A 319 -13.84 18.57 0.77
N LEU A 320 -12.61 18.52 0.23
CA LEU A 320 -12.12 17.42 -0.60
C LEU A 320 -11.34 16.39 0.21
N GLY A 321 -11.15 16.60 1.50
CA GLY A 321 -10.38 15.70 2.34
C GLY A 321 -10.21 16.18 3.78
N PHE A 322 -9.35 15.48 4.52
CA PHE A 322 -9.10 15.76 5.94
C PHE A 322 -8.12 16.94 6.14
N GLY A 323 -7.35 17.28 5.12
CA GLY A 323 -6.32 18.32 5.22
C GLY A 323 -5.11 17.92 6.05
N TRP A 324 -4.84 16.63 6.21
CA TRP A 324 -3.67 16.11 6.92
C TRP A 324 -2.46 16.04 6.00
N ASN A 325 -1.26 15.92 6.58
CA ASN A 325 -0.02 15.79 5.81
C ASN A 325 0.13 16.91 4.78
N THR A 326 0.06 18.14 5.22
CA THR A 326 0.15 19.30 4.33
C THR A 326 1.61 19.67 4.08
N PRO A 327 2.00 20.02 2.82
CA PRO A 327 3.35 20.47 2.53
C PRO A 327 3.77 21.64 3.42
N SER A 328 4.94 21.52 4.05
CA SER A 328 5.47 22.54 4.95
C SER A 328 5.91 23.80 4.17
N LEU A 329 6.17 24.90 4.90
CA LEU A 329 6.79 26.08 4.34
C LEU A 329 8.25 25.79 3.93
N ASP A 330 8.94 24.96 4.70
CA ASP A 330 10.33 24.58 4.44
C ASP A 330 10.45 23.81 3.14
N LEU A 331 9.59 22.81 2.90
CA LEU A 331 9.51 22.16 1.58
C LEU A 331 9.24 23.17 0.47
N ALA A 332 8.28 24.08 0.66
CA ALA A 332 7.96 25.08 -0.35
C ALA A 332 9.15 26.01 -0.68
N ASN A 333 10.00 26.28 0.29
CA ASN A 333 11.20 27.13 0.15
C ASN A 333 12.41 26.36 -0.35
N ALA A 334 12.48 25.05 -0.18
CA ALA A 334 13.57 24.19 -0.63
C ALA A 334 13.64 24.02 -2.16
N PHE A 335 12.53 24.25 -2.87
CA PHE A 335 12.54 24.24 -4.33
C PHE A 335 13.34 25.40 -4.90
N GLU A 336 14.26 25.11 -5.79
CA GLU A 336 15.04 26.13 -6.52
C GLU A 336 14.15 27.03 -7.38
N ALA A 337 14.66 28.20 -7.70
CA ALA A 337 13.97 29.11 -8.62
C ALA A 337 13.75 28.43 -9.98
N ASN A 338 12.51 28.47 -10.48
CA ASN A 338 12.07 27.83 -11.72
C ASN A 338 12.00 26.29 -11.69
N ASP A 339 12.09 25.64 -10.53
CA ASP A 339 11.80 24.22 -10.41
C ASP A 339 10.31 23.98 -10.60
N THR A 340 9.93 23.45 -11.75
CA THR A 340 8.54 23.19 -12.10
C THR A 340 7.87 22.12 -11.22
N ARG A 341 8.66 21.28 -10.51
CA ARG A 341 8.15 20.28 -9.58
C ARG A 341 7.40 20.91 -8.41
N LYS A 342 7.78 22.12 -8.00
CA LYS A 342 7.09 22.88 -6.94
C LYS A 342 5.58 22.98 -7.20
N GLN A 343 5.22 23.43 -8.39
CA GLN A 343 3.83 23.62 -8.81
C GLN A 343 3.07 22.28 -8.97
N GLY A 344 3.76 21.21 -9.30
CA GLY A 344 3.19 19.88 -9.42
C GLY A 344 3.10 19.12 -8.08
N THR A 345 3.74 19.61 -7.02
CA THR A 345 3.79 19.01 -5.69
C THR A 345 2.82 19.69 -4.74
N ILE A 346 2.74 21.03 -4.79
CA ILE A 346 2.04 21.85 -3.79
C ILE A 346 0.89 22.61 -4.42
N ILE A 347 -0.29 22.48 -3.84
CA ILE A 347 -1.42 23.37 -4.07
C ILE A 347 -1.25 24.55 -3.13
N PHE A 348 -1.03 25.76 -3.67
CA PHE A 348 -0.99 27.00 -2.91
C PHE A 348 -2.38 27.62 -2.87
N VAL A 349 -2.94 27.77 -1.67
CA VAL A 349 -4.25 28.41 -1.47
C VAL A 349 -4.06 29.93 -1.48
N GLN A 350 -4.89 30.61 -2.29
CA GLN A 350 -4.84 32.06 -2.39
C GLN A 350 -5.31 32.73 -1.09
N PRO A 351 -4.69 33.83 -0.68
CA PRO A 351 -5.21 34.67 0.40
C PRO A 351 -6.54 35.32 -0.04
N THR A 352 -7.33 35.81 0.91
CA THR A 352 -8.61 36.46 0.64
C THR A 352 -8.47 37.67 -0.30
N THR A 353 -7.38 38.41 -0.16
CA THR A 353 -7.07 39.58 -1.01
C THR A 353 -5.70 39.47 -1.64
N THR A 354 -5.52 40.04 -2.83
CA THR A 354 -4.22 40.25 -3.45
C THR A 354 -3.53 41.49 -2.87
N PRO A 355 -2.19 41.60 -2.99
CA PRO A 355 -1.51 42.87 -2.77
C PRO A 355 -2.18 43.98 -3.60
N GLY A 356 -2.60 45.05 -2.95
CA GLY A 356 -3.36 46.13 -3.58
C GLY A 356 -4.89 46.10 -3.31
N GLY A 357 -5.37 45.18 -2.44
CA GLY A 357 -6.74 45.20 -1.90
C GLY A 357 -7.81 44.60 -2.78
N ARG A 358 -7.44 43.88 -3.86
CA ARG A 358 -8.42 43.17 -4.70
C ARG A 358 -8.75 41.79 -4.12
N GLY A 359 -10.01 41.39 -4.11
CA GLY A 359 -10.47 40.06 -3.75
C GLY A 359 -9.90 38.99 -4.69
N ASN A 360 -9.46 37.86 -4.13
CA ASN A 360 -9.05 36.69 -4.88
C ASN A 360 -10.24 35.77 -5.15
N THR A 361 -10.20 35.08 -6.27
CA THR A 361 -11.24 34.13 -6.67
C THR A 361 -10.92 32.68 -6.28
N GLY A 362 -9.80 32.44 -5.61
CA GLY A 362 -9.30 31.12 -5.23
C GLY A 362 -8.32 30.51 -6.24
N THR A 363 -7.86 29.28 -5.94
CA THR A 363 -6.86 28.55 -6.73
C THR A 363 -7.56 27.62 -7.71
N ILE A 364 -7.25 27.74 -9.00
CA ILE A 364 -7.75 26.83 -10.04
C ILE A 364 -6.76 25.70 -10.22
N LEU A 365 -7.25 24.45 -10.13
CA LEU A 365 -6.48 23.25 -10.35
C LEU A 365 -6.48 22.83 -11.83
N TRP A 366 -5.70 21.78 -12.17
CA TRP A 366 -5.49 21.35 -13.55
C TRP A 366 -6.79 20.90 -14.27
N ASP A 367 -7.81 20.48 -13.54
CA ASP A 367 -9.11 20.03 -14.03
C ASP A 367 -10.17 21.16 -14.09
N GLY A 368 -9.76 22.40 -13.79
CA GLY A 368 -10.64 23.55 -13.68
C GLY A 368 -11.36 23.67 -12.34
N PHE A 369 -11.18 22.69 -11.42
CA PHE A 369 -11.76 22.79 -10.08
C PHE A 369 -11.16 23.99 -9.33
N ARG A 370 -12.03 24.73 -8.62
CA ARG A 370 -11.63 25.92 -7.87
C ARG A 370 -11.65 25.66 -6.38
N ILE A 371 -10.49 25.74 -5.74
CA ILE A 371 -10.38 25.80 -4.28
C ILE A 371 -10.57 27.26 -3.87
N PRO A 372 -11.50 27.57 -2.94
CA PRO A 372 -11.70 28.94 -2.46
C PRO A 372 -10.48 29.47 -1.71
N THR A 373 -10.56 30.72 -1.28
CA THR A 373 -9.48 31.39 -0.54
C THR A 373 -9.41 30.95 0.93
N LEU A 374 -8.42 31.42 1.67
CA LEU A 374 -8.12 31.04 3.06
C LEU A 374 -9.23 31.36 4.08
N ASP A 375 -10.23 32.15 3.74
CA ASP A 375 -11.45 32.33 4.58
C ASP A 375 -12.30 31.06 4.63
N SER A 376 -12.31 30.26 3.57
CA SER A 376 -13.11 29.03 3.47
C SER A 376 -12.32 27.74 3.60
N VAL A 377 -10.97 27.80 3.58
CA VAL A 377 -10.08 26.64 3.59
C VAL A 377 -9.12 26.69 4.78
N ALA A 378 -8.86 25.55 5.39
CA ALA A 378 -8.13 25.46 6.66
C ALA A 378 -6.63 25.80 6.54
N ASN A 379 -5.96 25.32 5.48
CA ASN A 379 -4.51 25.41 5.37
C ASN A 379 -4.05 26.17 4.12
N GLN A 380 -2.86 26.73 4.17
CA GLN A 380 -2.27 27.53 3.09
C GLN A 380 -1.77 26.68 1.93
N ARG A 381 -1.47 25.42 2.18
CA ARG A 381 -0.88 24.47 1.22
C ARG A 381 -1.54 23.12 1.37
N TYR A 382 -1.63 22.37 0.26
CA TYR A 382 -2.09 20.98 0.24
C TYR A 382 -1.27 20.15 -0.73
N ASN A 383 -1.30 18.82 -0.55
CA ASN A 383 -0.56 17.88 -1.37
C ASN A 383 -1.21 17.74 -2.76
N TYR A 384 -0.52 18.20 -3.81
CA TYR A 384 -1.03 18.13 -5.16
C TYR A 384 -0.83 16.74 -5.80
N LYS A 385 0.17 15.98 -5.36
CA LYS A 385 0.36 14.59 -5.79
C LYS A 385 -0.77 13.68 -5.29
N GLY A 386 -1.30 13.99 -4.09
CA GLY A 386 -2.45 13.31 -3.50
C GLY A 386 -3.80 13.72 -4.10
N TYR A 387 -3.89 14.85 -4.81
CA TYR A 387 -5.15 15.33 -5.35
C TYR A 387 -5.72 14.39 -6.41
N SER A 388 -7.00 14.03 -6.26
CA SER A 388 -7.79 13.28 -7.23
C SER A 388 -8.96 14.15 -7.68
N SER A 389 -9.10 14.33 -8.99
CA SER A 389 -10.13 15.16 -9.58
C SER A 389 -11.54 14.59 -9.39
N ASN A 390 -12.47 15.41 -8.94
CA ASN A 390 -13.87 15.01 -8.83
C ASN A 390 -14.61 15.01 -10.17
N SER A 391 -14.13 15.77 -11.16
CA SER A 391 -14.81 15.95 -12.45
C SER A 391 -14.21 15.09 -13.56
N SER A 392 -12.89 14.89 -13.55
CA SER A 392 -12.15 14.29 -14.68
C SER A 392 -11.63 12.89 -14.39
N GLU A 393 -11.43 12.52 -13.10
CA GLU A 393 -10.82 11.25 -12.70
C GLU A 393 -11.75 10.36 -11.88
N THR A 394 -12.87 10.89 -11.41
CA THR A 394 -13.72 10.16 -10.47
C THR A 394 -14.33 8.91 -11.08
N LEU A 395 -14.06 7.81 -10.44
CA LEU A 395 -14.81 6.56 -10.59
C LEU A 395 -15.48 6.20 -9.26
N GLN A 396 -16.05 7.19 -8.58
CA GLN A 396 -16.78 6.94 -7.33
C GLN A 396 -18.05 6.15 -7.63
N THR A 397 -18.07 4.89 -7.24
CA THR A 397 -19.28 4.07 -7.34
C THR A 397 -20.19 4.23 -6.12
N SER A 398 -19.68 4.78 -5.02
CA SER A 398 -20.41 4.93 -3.74
C SER A 398 -20.90 6.34 -3.43
N GLY A 399 -20.48 7.34 -4.20
CA GLY A 399 -20.76 8.75 -3.89
C GLY A 399 -19.98 9.30 -2.66
N SER A 400 -19.14 8.50 -2.01
CA SER A 400 -18.33 8.94 -0.88
C SER A 400 -17.02 9.59 -1.37
N LYS A 401 -16.69 10.74 -0.80
CA LYS A 401 -15.39 11.40 -1.02
C LYS A 401 -14.20 10.56 -0.52
N ASP A 402 -14.46 9.57 0.33
CA ASP A 402 -13.44 8.73 0.96
C ASP A 402 -12.98 7.57 0.05
N THR A 403 -13.66 7.33 -1.05
CA THR A 403 -13.42 6.20 -1.95
C THR A 403 -12.75 6.59 -3.27
N LYS A 404 -11.78 7.48 -3.24
CA LYS A 404 -11.05 7.88 -4.45
C LYS A 404 -10.01 6.85 -4.85
N PRO A 405 -10.11 6.22 -6.02
CA PRO A 405 -9.19 5.19 -6.49
C PRO A 405 -7.91 5.83 -7.02
N LYS A 406 -6.97 6.14 -6.15
CA LYS A 406 -5.67 6.67 -6.55
C LYS A 406 -4.59 5.66 -6.23
N ASN A 407 -3.85 5.21 -7.25
CA ASN A 407 -2.74 4.30 -7.07
C ASN A 407 -1.66 4.91 -6.19
N ILE A 408 -1.08 4.08 -5.33
CA ILE A 408 0.07 4.45 -4.52
C ILE A 408 1.34 4.08 -5.29
N ARG A 409 2.10 5.09 -5.71
CA ARG A 409 3.36 4.93 -6.44
C ARG A 409 4.48 4.63 -5.46
N VAL A 410 4.86 3.34 -5.37
CA VAL A 410 5.88 2.86 -4.44
C VAL A 410 7.28 3.12 -4.98
N MET A 411 7.45 3.00 -6.31
CA MET A 411 8.74 3.21 -6.96
C MET A 411 8.56 3.69 -8.40
N ARG A 412 9.32 4.70 -8.77
CA ARG A 412 9.36 5.27 -10.11
C ARG A 412 10.77 5.22 -10.69
N TYR A 413 10.87 5.26 -12.02
CA TYR A 413 12.14 5.28 -12.73
C TYR A 413 13.02 6.50 -12.39
N ALA A 414 12.40 7.63 -12.03
CA ALA A 414 13.12 8.84 -11.65
C ALA A 414 13.89 8.72 -10.31
N GLU A 415 13.54 7.76 -9.45
CA GLU A 415 14.22 7.51 -8.17
C GLU A 415 15.54 6.76 -8.36
#